data_a92c39b1aa45de418daa208085f9d674
#
_entry.id   a92c39b1aa45de418daa208085f9d674
#
_cell.length_a   1.000
_cell.length_b   1.000
_cell.length_c   1.000
_cell.angle_alpha   90.00
_cell.angle_beta   90.00
_cell.angle_gamma   90.00
#
_symmetry.space_group_name_H-M   'P 1'
#
loop_
_entity.id
_entity.type
_entity.pdbx_description
1 polymer ?
#
loop_
_entity_poly.entity_id
_entity_poly.type
_entity_poly.pdbx_seq_one_letter_code
_entity_poly.pdbx_strand_id
1 'polypeptide(L)'
;MLLTAALLLGVLAADPNPGMADASSAHEMLVVPAITLHSQRDPQTVLLDLINNERSRAGLRPLTWDARLAEAARDHAEVMSQEGRLSHQFEGEPALLERLTRHAVRLDSASENVVYDVTPEGAHAAFAKSPLHRINMLNATYDGVGIAVVDRGGILYVVEDFAHRIFDQDDAAAAARIAQSFSNVRSQYGLPAMERIENSRMSGMVAQMAEREVPDSHAPLALPGVRLAASYATLSPSEIPESIARLAAVRGTGAYSVAVHFARTPRYPSGLFWVSIVVYEGNSTYARR
;
A
#
# COMPACT_ATOMS: atom_id res chain seq x y z
N MET A 1 -28.81 27.60 29.73
CA MET A 1 -28.62 27.49 31.19
C MET A 1 -27.12 27.50 31.43
N LEU A 2 -26.64 28.63 31.97
CA LEU A 2 -25.26 28.83 32.40
C LEU A 2 -25.04 28.12 33.75
N LEU A 3 -23.91 27.46 33.91
CA LEU A 3 -23.35 27.19 35.24
C LEU A 3 -21.87 27.58 35.22
N THR A 4 -21.61 28.66 35.90
CA THR A 4 -20.30 29.20 36.29
C THR A 4 -19.73 28.35 37.43
N ALA A 5 -18.47 28.00 37.38
CA ALA A 5 -17.71 27.47 38.50
C ALA A 5 -16.71 28.53 38.97
N ALA A 6 -16.78 28.84 40.23
CA ALA A 6 -16.10 29.94 40.91
C ALA A 6 -14.65 29.57 41.26
N LEU A 7 -13.79 30.58 41.09
CA LEU A 7 -12.42 30.66 41.59
C LEU A 7 -12.45 31.08 43.07
N LEU A 8 -11.79 30.34 43.96
CA LEU A 8 -11.53 30.77 45.35
C LEU A 8 -10.04 31.08 45.48
N LEU A 9 -9.74 32.39 45.55
CA LEU A 9 -8.47 32.93 46.04
C LEU A 9 -8.58 33.05 47.57
N GLY A 10 -7.65 32.44 48.30
CA GLY A 10 -7.44 32.69 49.73
C GLY A 10 -6.12 33.41 49.95
N VAL A 11 -6.18 34.71 50.22
CA VAL A 11 -5.07 35.52 50.72
C VAL A 11 -5.14 35.48 52.27
N LEU A 12 -4.01 35.15 52.94
CA LEU A 12 -3.83 35.41 54.36
C LEU A 12 -2.51 36.11 54.59
N ALA A 13 -2.63 37.25 55.27
CA ALA A 13 -1.57 38.21 55.59
C ALA A 13 -0.66 37.73 56.74
N ALA A 14 0.53 38.31 56.76
CA ALA A 14 1.57 38.17 57.74
C ALA A 14 1.30 38.99 59.00
N ASP A 15 1.84 38.55 60.16
CA ASP A 15 2.38 39.45 61.18
C ASP A 15 3.44 38.76 62.08
N PRO A 16 4.31 39.53 62.81
CA PRO A 16 5.74 39.24 62.88
C PRO A 16 6.28 38.87 64.26
N ASN A 17 7.36 38.03 64.27
CA ASN A 17 8.61 38.02 65.09
C ASN A 17 8.50 38.22 66.64
N PRO A 18 9.58 37.88 67.49
CA PRO A 18 10.76 37.08 67.22
C PRO A 18 11.09 36.06 68.36
N GLY A 19 11.95 35.10 68.05
CA GLY A 19 12.57 34.26 69.10
C GLY A 19 13.66 33.40 68.53
N MET A 20 14.92 33.80 68.82
CA MET A 20 16.13 33.03 68.49
C MET A 20 16.15 31.69 69.26
N ALA A 21 16.48 30.60 68.60
CA ALA A 21 17.33 29.49 69.08
C ALA A 21 17.69 28.51 67.95
N ASP A 22 18.91 28.45 67.74
CA ASP A 22 19.79 27.27 67.51
C ASP A 22 19.69 26.49 66.15
N ALA A 23 20.91 26.51 65.55
CA ALA A 23 21.22 25.81 64.34
C ALA A 23 21.39 24.30 64.58
N SER A 24 20.56 23.51 63.91
CA SER A 24 20.95 22.14 63.55
C SER A 24 20.45 21.89 62.13
N SER A 25 21.41 21.88 61.23
CA SER A 25 21.22 21.64 59.83
C SER A 25 20.72 20.20 59.59
N ALA A 26 19.45 20.06 59.27
CA ALA A 26 18.96 18.93 58.50
C ALA A 26 18.60 19.46 57.12
N HIS A 27 19.48 19.25 56.17
CA HIS A 27 19.13 19.34 54.74
C HIS A 27 18.15 18.23 54.43
N GLU A 28 16.87 18.55 54.54
CA GLU A 28 15.84 17.72 53.95
C GLU A 28 15.96 17.86 52.44
N MET A 29 16.72 16.90 51.85
CA MET A 29 16.76 16.74 50.39
C MET A 29 15.31 16.44 49.96
N LEU A 30 14.63 17.43 49.39
CA LEU A 30 13.46 17.20 48.58
C LEU A 30 13.85 16.17 47.52
N VAL A 31 13.52 14.92 47.78
CA VAL A 31 13.51 13.87 46.76
C VAL A 31 12.36 14.22 45.84
N VAL A 32 12.63 15.00 44.79
CA VAL A 32 11.74 15.13 43.66
C VAL A 32 11.61 13.71 43.12
N PRO A 33 10.42 13.09 43.14
CA PRO A 33 10.28 11.78 42.52
C PRO A 33 10.78 11.93 41.08
N ALA A 34 11.74 11.10 40.69
CA ALA A 34 12.15 11.00 39.32
C ALA A 34 10.86 10.74 38.52
N ILE A 35 10.44 11.73 37.72
CA ILE A 35 9.43 11.51 36.71
C ILE A 35 10.03 10.42 35.83
N THR A 36 9.61 9.20 36.04
CA THR A 36 9.91 8.10 35.15
C THR A 36 9.29 8.54 33.84
N LEU A 37 10.14 9.07 32.94
CA LEU A 37 9.79 9.21 31.54
C LEU A 37 9.46 7.79 31.08
N HIS A 38 8.20 7.41 31.18
CA HIS A 38 7.70 6.30 30.41
C HIS A 38 8.03 6.68 28.97
N SER A 39 9.00 5.98 28.40
CA SER A 39 9.25 6.02 26.97
C SER A 39 7.90 5.67 26.34
N GLN A 40 7.15 6.71 25.94
CA GLN A 40 5.91 6.49 25.21
C GLN A 40 6.31 5.74 23.96
N ARG A 41 5.73 4.56 23.78
CA ARG A 41 5.94 3.77 22.56
C ARG A 41 5.59 4.66 21.38
N ASP A 42 6.36 4.55 20.31
CA ASP A 42 6.11 5.27 19.07
C ASP A 42 4.64 5.08 18.64
N PRO A 43 3.87 6.17 18.41
CA PRO A 43 2.46 6.10 18.06
C PRO A 43 2.16 5.20 16.86
N GLN A 44 3.05 5.15 15.87
CA GLN A 44 2.92 4.30 14.68
C GLN A 44 3.00 2.82 15.06
N THR A 45 3.90 2.47 15.99
CA THR A 45 4.03 1.11 16.51
C THR A 45 2.79 0.70 17.31
N VAL A 46 2.23 1.61 18.12
CA VAL A 46 0.98 1.35 18.86
C VAL A 46 -0.16 1.05 17.89
N LEU A 47 -0.32 1.86 16.84
CA LEU A 47 -1.37 1.68 15.84
C LEU A 47 -1.21 0.35 15.08
N LEU A 48 0.02 0.00 14.67
CA LEU A 48 0.30 -1.27 13.99
C LEU A 48 -0.07 -2.48 14.87
N ASP A 49 0.29 -2.44 16.16
CA ASP A 49 -0.06 -3.49 17.11
C ASP A 49 -1.59 -3.62 17.26
N LEU A 50 -2.30 -2.49 17.35
CA LEU A 50 -3.75 -2.48 17.49
C LEU A 50 -4.45 -3.05 16.26
N ILE A 51 -4.03 -2.66 15.05
CA ILE A 51 -4.54 -3.21 13.79
C ILE A 51 -4.30 -4.72 13.74
N ASN A 52 -3.08 -5.16 14.04
CA ASN A 52 -2.73 -6.58 13.98
C ASN A 52 -3.46 -7.42 15.04
N ASN A 53 -3.79 -6.85 16.20
CA ASN A 53 -4.66 -7.48 17.18
C ASN A 53 -6.09 -7.68 16.64
N GLU A 54 -6.67 -6.67 15.96
CA GLU A 54 -7.99 -6.80 15.31
C GLU A 54 -7.96 -7.86 14.21
N ARG A 55 -6.92 -7.87 13.39
CA ARG A 55 -6.73 -8.88 12.33
C ARG A 55 -6.60 -10.29 12.90
N SER A 56 -5.83 -10.47 13.98
CA SER A 56 -5.69 -11.75 14.68
C SER A 56 -7.04 -12.25 15.20
N ARG A 57 -7.85 -11.38 15.81
CA ARG A 57 -9.22 -11.73 16.27
C ARG A 57 -10.14 -12.13 15.13
N ALA A 58 -9.89 -11.59 13.93
CA ALA A 58 -10.62 -11.95 12.71
C ALA A 58 -10.03 -13.17 11.97
N GLY A 59 -8.99 -13.82 12.49
CA GLY A 59 -8.33 -14.96 11.84
C GLY A 59 -7.51 -14.60 10.60
N LEU A 60 -7.11 -13.33 10.47
CA LEU A 60 -6.35 -12.82 9.34
C LEU A 60 -4.85 -12.78 9.66
N ARG A 61 -4.03 -12.89 8.62
CA ARG A 61 -2.58 -12.69 8.74
C ARG A 61 -2.28 -11.25 9.16
N PRO A 62 -1.25 -11.04 10.00
CA PRO A 62 -0.83 -9.69 10.37
C PRO A 62 -0.32 -8.92 9.13
N LEU A 63 -0.52 -7.62 9.14
CA LEU A 63 0.14 -6.71 8.20
C LEU A 63 1.59 -6.48 8.63
N THR A 64 2.48 -6.38 7.65
CA THR A 64 3.86 -6.00 7.88
C THR A 64 4.05 -4.52 7.58
N TRP A 65 4.87 -3.87 8.41
CA TRP A 65 5.28 -2.49 8.16
C TRP A 65 6.04 -2.37 6.84
N ASP A 66 5.68 -1.35 6.05
CA ASP A 66 6.44 -0.95 4.86
C ASP A 66 6.80 0.54 4.97
N ALA A 67 8.11 0.82 5.00
CA ALA A 67 8.61 2.19 5.18
C ALA A 67 8.20 3.12 4.03
N ARG A 68 8.07 2.60 2.80
CA ARG A 68 7.68 3.40 1.63
C ARG A 68 6.20 3.77 1.67
N LEU A 69 5.33 2.85 2.17
CA LEU A 69 3.94 3.17 2.48
C LEU A 69 3.86 4.24 3.57
N ALA A 70 4.70 4.13 4.62
CA ALA A 70 4.72 5.11 5.71
C ALA A 70 5.21 6.49 5.27
N GLU A 71 6.13 6.57 4.32
CA GLU A 71 6.56 7.84 3.71
C GLU A 71 5.42 8.48 2.91
N ALA A 72 4.70 7.71 2.09
CA ALA A 72 3.53 8.20 1.35
C ALA A 72 2.40 8.67 2.30
N ALA A 73 2.12 7.90 3.35
CA ALA A 73 1.17 8.28 4.40
C ALA A 73 1.59 9.57 5.13
N ARG A 74 2.91 9.76 5.35
CA ARG A 74 3.45 10.96 5.98
C ARG A 74 3.23 12.20 5.13
N ASP A 75 3.50 12.12 3.82
CA ASP A 75 3.25 13.24 2.90
C ASP A 75 1.81 13.74 3.04
N HIS A 76 0.84 12.82 3.09
CA HIS A 76 -0.57 13.17 3.25
C HIS A 76 -0.92 13.69 4.65
N ALA A 77 -0.40 13.05 5.71
CA ALA A 77 -0.64 13.49 7.08
C ALA A 77 -0.11 14.91 7.35
N GLU A 78 1.02 15.28 6.72
CA GLU A 78 1.57 16.63 6.78
C GLU A 78 0.64 17.64 6.11
N VAL A 79 0.11 17.34 4.92
CA VAL A 79 -0.88 18.20 4.24
C VAL A 79 -2.14 18.35 5.10
N MET A 80 -2.71 17.25 5.61
CA MET A 80 -3.86 17.30 6.51
C MET A 80 -3.61 18.18 7.72
N SER A 81 -2.42 18.06 8.34
CA SER A 81 -2.07 18.86 9.51
C SER A 81 -1.95 20.35 9.20
N GLN A 82 -1.43 20.70 8.01
CA GLN A 82 -1.32 22.10 7.54
C GLN A 82 -2.69 22.70 7.24
N GLU A 83 -3.56 21.95 6.60
CA GLU A 83 -4.92 22.33 6.28
C GLU A 83 -5.86 22.35 7.50
N GLY A 84 -5.50 21.64 8.57
CA GLY A 84 -6.30 21.54 9.80
C GLY A 84 -7.61 20.78 9.63
N ARG A 85 -7.75 19.92 8.62
CA ARG A 85 -8.98 19.17 8.31
C ARG A 85 -8.66 17.79 7.69
N LEU A 86 -9.66 16.91 7.71
CA LEU A 86 -9.57 15.59 7.08
C LEU A 86 -10.01 15.64 5.62
N SER A 87 -9.29 14.97 4.77
CA SER A 87 -9.64 14.69 3.38
C SER A 87 -8.78 13.53 2.90
N HIS A 88 -9.25 12.73 1.95
CA HIS A 88 -8.41 11.75 1.24
C HIS A 88 -7.55 12.38 0.13
N GLN A 89 -7.83 13.63 -0.23
CA GLN A 89 -7.07 14.37 -1.23
C GLN A 89 -7.38 15.85 -1.12
N PHE A 90 -6.36 16.68 -1.25
CA PHE A 90 -6.48 18.13 -1.32
C PHE A 90 -6.24 18.62 -2.75
N GLU A 91 -6.63 19.87 -3.04
CA GLU A 91 -6.37 20.47 -4.33
C GLU A 91 -4.85 20.60 -4.56
N GLY A 92 -4.38 20.12 -5.72
CA GLY A 92 -2.95 20.10 -6.07
C GLY A 92 -2.15 18.96 -5.43
N GLU A 93 -2.73 18.18 -4.53
CA GLU A 93 -2.09 17.01 -3.97
C GLU A 93 -2.23 15.81 -4.92
N PRO A 94 -1.19 14.96 -5.08
CA PRO A 94 -1.31 13.70 -5.80
C PRO A 94 -2.35 12.78 -5.17
N ALA A 95 -3.09 12.04 -6.00
CA ALA A 95 -3.98 10.99 -5.51
C ALA A 95 -3.20 9.87 -4.81
N LEU A 96 -3.88 9.07 -3.95
CA LEU A 96 -3.27 7.99 -3.18
C LEU A 96 -2.32 7.13 -4.01
N LEU A 97 -2.77 6.59 -5.13
CA LEU A 97 -1.94 5.72 -5.97
C LEU A 97 -0.69 6.44 -6.49
N GLU A 98 -0.80 7.72 -6.82
CA GLU A 98 0.34 8.52 -7.27
C GLU A 98 1.31 8.80 -6.11
N ARG A 99 0.83 9.08 -4.89
CA ARG A 99 1.69 9.19 -3.69
C ARG A 99 2.47 7.91 -3.46
N LEU A 100 1.78 6.75 -3.45
CA LEU A 100 2.40 5.44 -3.26
C LEU A 100 3.43 5.13 -4.34
N THR A 101 3.15 5.46 -5.60
CA THR A 101 4.09 5.22 -6.70
C THR A 101 5.31 6.11 -6.65
N ARG A 102 5.19 7.36 -6.20
CA ARG A 102 6.34 8.27 -5.98
C ARG A 102 7.33 7.70 -4.96
N HIS A 103 6.85 6.99 -3.95
CA HIS A 103 7.68 6.26 -2.98
C HIS A 103 8.08 4.85 -3.45
N ALA A 104 7.93 4.56 -4.75
CA ALA A 104 8.30 3.29 -5.37
C ALA A 104 7.65 2.05 -4.72
N VAL A 105 6.46 2.19 -4.14
CA VAL A 105 5.67 1.05 -3.67
C VAL A 105 5.17 0.26 -4.87
N ARG A 106 5.44 -1.03 -4.87
CA ARG A 106 4.92 -1.97 -5.87
C ARG A 106 3.70 -2.66 -5.30
N LEU A 107 2.57 -2.46 -5.94
CA LEU A 107 1.27 -2.92 -5.43
C LEU A 107 0.30 -3.17 -6.61
N ASP A 108 -0.73 -3.96 -6.36
CA ASP A 108 -1.87 -4.11 -7.27
C ASP A 108 -3.18 -3.57 -6.66
N SER A 109 -3.22 -3.40 -5.36
CA SER A 109 -4.36 -2.77 -4.69
C SER A 109 -3.91 -2.01 -3.44
N ALA A 110 -4.61 -0.92 -3.16
CA ALA A 110 -4.37 -0.07 -1.99
C ALA A 110 -5.66 0.56 -1.48
N SER A 111 -5.64 0.95 -0.21
CA SER A 111 -6.65 1.82 0.40
C SER A 111 -6.02 2.67 1.50
N GLU A 112 -6.74 3.71 1.90
CA GLU A 112 -6.29 4.67 2.89
C GLU A 112 -7.36 4.86 3.97
N ASN A 113 -6.93 5.00 5.21
CA ASN A 113 -7.71 5.49 6.32
C ASN A 113 -7.12 6.80 6.83
N VAL A 114 -7.96 7.77 7.12
CA VAL A 114 -7.55 9.06 7.70
C VAL A 114 -8.42 9.42 8.90
N VAL A 115 -7.78 9.95 9.93
CA VAL A 115 -8.47 10.45 11.13
C VAL A 115 -7.60 11.50 11.83
N TYR A 116 -8.19 12.29 12.73
CA TYR A 116 -7.44 12.96 13.77
C TYR A 116 -7.99 12.58 15.16
N ASP A 117 -7.10 12.52 16.14
CA ASP A 117 -7.44 12.26 17.56
C ASP A 117 -6.35 12.88 18.44
N VAL A 118 -6.47 12.76 19.74
CA VAL A 118 -5.45 13.21 20.71
C VAL A 118 -4.57 12.07 21.19
N THR A 119 -4.93 10.82 20.89
CA THR A 119 -4.18 9.61 21.22
C THR A 119 -4.21 8.59 20.08
N PRO A 120 -3.17 7.74 19.93
CA PRO A 120 -3.19 6.65 18.95
C PRO A 120 -4.33 5.65 19.18
N GLU A 121 -4.64 5.35 20.44
CA GLU A 121 -5.73 4.43 20.80
C GLU A 121 -7.10 5.01 20.44
N GLY A 122 -7.29 6.33 20.60
CA GLY A 122 -8.50 7.05 20.17
C GLY A 122 -8.66 7.00 18.65
N ALA A 123 -7.58 7.28 17.92
CA ALA A 123 -7.54 7.17 16.45
C ALA A 123 -7.93 5.77 15.98
N HIS A 124 -7.30 4.72 16.55
CA HIS A 124 -7.65 3.33 16.23
C HIS A 124 -9.13 3.02 16.57
N ALA A 125 -9.63 3.48 17.72
CA ALA A 125 -11.03 3.25 18.10
C ALA A 125 -12.01 3.92 17.13
N ALA A 126 -11.65 5.10 16.58
CA ALA A 126 -12.44 5.78 15.56
C ALA A 126 -12.45 4.98 14.25
N PHE A 127 -11.29 4.48 13.79
CA PHE A 127 -11.21 3.60 12.62
C PHE A 127 -12.01 2.31 12.81
N ALA A 128 -11.88 1.64 13.96
CA ALA A 128 -12.58 0.38 14.24
C ALA A 128 -14.12 0.53 14.31
N LYS A 129 -14.62 1.70 14.68
CA LYS A 129 -16.07 2.01 14.71
C LYS A 129 -16.64 2.34 13.33
N SER A 130 -15.83 2.83 12.42
CA SER A 130 -16.26 3.17 11.06
C SER A 130 -16.28 1.92 10.18
N PRO A 131 -17.43 1.52 9.59
CA PRO A 131 -17.48 0.35 8.73
C PRO A 131 -16.53 0.44 7.52
N LEU A 132 -16.36 1.62 6.93
CA LEU A 132 -15.49 1.84 5.77
C LEU A 132 -14.00 1.71 6.13
N HIS A 133 -13.58 2.31 7.25
CA HIS A 133 -12.19 2.17 7.70
C HIS A 133 -11.90 0.75 8.17
N ARG A 134 -12.86 0.11 8.85
CA ARG A 134 -12.72 -1.27 9.31
C ARG A 134 -12.55 -2.27 8.16
N ILE A 135 -13.25 -2.08 7.04
CA ILE A 135 -13.08 -2.92 5.84
C ILE A 135 -11.63 -2.85 5.34
N ASN A 136 -11.00 -1.68 5.34
CA ASN A 136 -9.60 -1.53 4.93
C ASN A 136 -8.67 -2.28 5.89
N MET A 137 -8.81 -2.08 7.20
CA MET A 137 -7.99 -2.75 8.23
C MET A 137 -8.10 -4.28 8.17
N LEU A 138 -9.29 -4.81 7.85
CA LEU A 138 -9.58 -6.25 7.83
C LEU A 138 -9.61 -6.85 6.42
N ASN A 139 -9.11 -6.13 5.43
CA ASN A 139 -9.01 -6.70 4.07
C ASN A 139 -7.97 -7.84 4.06
N ALA A 140 -8.43 -9.04 3.69
CA ALA A 140 -7.61 -10.26 3.70
C ALA A 140 -6.52 -10.25 2.60
N THR A 141 -6.71 -9.44 1.55
CA THR A 141 -5.72 -9.30 0.46
C THR A 141 -4.52 -8.48 0.85
N TYR A 142 -4.67 -7.50 1.75
CA TYR A 142 -3.55 -6.65 2.14
C TYR A 142 -2.53 -7.40 2.99
N ASP A 143 -1.26 -7.15 2.73
CA ASP A 143 -0.10 -7.72 3.41
C ASP A 143 0.86 -6.67 3.97
N GLY A 144 0.73 -5.41 3.53
CA GLY A 144 1.53 -4.28 3.96
C GLY A 144 0.70 -3.11 4.47
N VAL A 145 1.28 -2.36 5.41
CA VAL A 145 0.75 -1.10 5.90
C VAL A 145 1.88 -0.12 6.19
N GLY A 146 1.64 1.14 5.85
CA GLY A 146 2.42 2.28 6.31
C GLY A 146 1.53 3.20 7.13
N ILE A 147 2.00 3.64 8.27
CA ILE A 147 1.27 4.50 9.18
C ILE A 147 2.07 5.78 9.41
N ALA A 148 1.42 6.92 9.28
CA ALA A 148 1.99 8.20 9.65
C ALA A 148 1.15 8.86 10.75
N VAL A 149 1.84 9.49 11.69
CA VAL A 149 1.25 10.30 12.75
C VAL A 149 1.97 11.63 12.77
N VAL A 150 1.25 12.71 12.53
CA VAL A 150 1.76 14.08 12.59
C VAL A 150 1.05 14.81 13.72
N ASP A 151 1.80 15.23 14.74
CA ASP A 151 1.29 16.04 15.86
C ASP A 151 1.32 17.52 15.49
N ARG A 152 0.18 18.17 15.64
CA ARG A 152 0.07 19.63 15.55
C ARG A 152 -0.75 20.17 16.70
N GLY A 153 -0.06 20.67 17.69
CA GLY A 153 -0.71 21.29 18.86
C GLY A 153 -1.49 20.32 19.73
N GLY A 154 -1.05 19.08 19.83
CA GLY A 154 -1.69 18.02 20.63
C GLY A 154 -2.79 17.27 19.86
N ILE A 155 -2.99 17.58 18.58
CA ILE A 155 -3.87 16.83 17.67
C ILE A 155 -3.00 15.97 16.77
N LEU A 156 -3.22 14.67 16.78
CA LEU A 156 -2.56 13.69 15.94
C LEU A 156 -3.35 13.51 14.64
N TYR A 157 -2.75 13.88 13.52
CA TYR A 157 -3.26 13.55 12.19
C TYR A 157 -2.69 12.20 11.79
N VAL A 158 -3.56 11.23 11.61
CA VAL A 158 -3.18 9.82 11.37
C VAL A 158 -3.62 9.39 9.99
N VAL A 159 -2.69 8.81 9.26
CA VAL A 159 -2.92 8.16 7.95
C VAL A 159 -2.43 6.72 8.02
N GLU A 160 -3.25 5.80 7.56
CA GLU A 160 -2.93 4.37 7.38
C GLU A 160 -3.08 4.02 5.89
N ASP A 161 -1.96 3.81 5.20
CA ASP A 161 -1.94 3.33 3.82
C ASP A 161 -1.75 1.83 3.80
N PHE A 162 -2.76 1.12 3.30
CA PHE A 162 -2.75 -0.34 3.16
C PHE A 162 -2.46 -0.73 1.72
N ALA A 163 -1.73 -1.83 1.53
CA ALA A 163 -1.49 -2.37 0.19
C ALA A 163 -1.39 -3.89 0.16
N HIS A 164 -1.81 -4.47 -0.98
CA HIS A 164 -1.30 -5.75 -1.43
C HIS A 164 -0.04 -5.50 -2.25
N ARG A 165 1.12 -5.89 -1.71
CA ARG A 165 2.41 -5.59 -2.30
C ARG A 165 2.80 -6.66 -3.30
N ILE A 166 3.36 -6.23 -4.42
CA ILE A 166 3.96 -7.11 -5.41
C ILE A 166 5.46 -7.12 -5.12
N PHE A 167 5.94 -8.29 -4.68
CA PHE A 167 7.38 -8.47 -4.47
C PHE A 167 8.11 -8.60 -5.81
N ASP A 168 9.41 -8.34 -5.81
CA ASP A 168 10.24 -8.47 -7.00
C ASP A 168 10.12 -9.90 -7.54
N GLN A 169 9.51 -10.00 -8.71
CA GLN A 169 9.47 -11.23 -9.50
C GLN A 169 10.33 -10.99 -10.73
N ASP A 170 11.09 -12.00 -11.09
CA ASP A 170 11.75 -11.98 -12.39
C ASP A 170 10.70 -12.09 -13.53
N ASP A 171 11.08 -11.67 -14.71
CA ASP A 171 10.20 -11.68 -15.87
C ASP A 171 9.70 -13.10 -16.20
N ALA A 172 10.48 -14.14 -15.90
CA ALA A 172 10.11 -15.52 -16.13
C ALA A 172 9.03 -16.00 -15.15
N ALA A 173 9.13 -15.65 -13.85
CA ALA A 173 8.10 -15.97 -12.85
C ALA A 173 6.79 -15.21 -13.16
N ALA A 174 6.88 -13.95 -13.58
CA ALA A 174 5.72 -13.18 -14.01
C ALA A 174 5.06 -13.80 -15.26
N ALA A 175 5.85 -14.18 -16.25
CA ALA A 175 5.34 -14.86 -17.45
C ALA A 175 4.67 -16.21 -17.13
N ALA A 176 5.20 -16.96 -16.16
CA ALA A 176 4.57 -18.20 -15.71
C ALA A 176 3.20 -17.96 -15.06
N ARG A 177 3.05 -16.91 -14.23
CA ARG A 177 1.75 -16.55 -13.62
C ARG A 177 0.72 -16.13 -14.67
N ILE A 178 1.11 -15.32 -15.63
CA ILE A 178 0.23 -14.92 -16.74
C ILE A 178 -0.18 -16.13 -17.57
N ALA A 179 0.76 -17.03 -17.85
CA ALA A 179 0.46 -18.28 -18.57
C ALA A 179 -0.52 -19.16 -17.80
N GLN A 180 -0.40 -19.24 -16.46
CA GLN A 180 -1.36 -19.95 -15.63
C GLN A 180 -2.74 -19.31 -15.69
N SER A 181 -2.83 -17.98 -15.58
CA SER A 181 -4.09 -17.25 -15.69
C SER A 181 -4.74 -17.43 -17.08
N PHE A 182 -3.94 -17.42 -18.16
CA PHE A 182 -4.38 -17.71 -19.50
C PHE A 182 -4.99 -19.12 -19.61
N SER A 183 -4.33 -20.11 -19.04
CA SER A 183 -4.80 -21.50 -19.01
C SER A 183 -6.07 -21.66 -18.17
N ASN A 184 -6.19 -20.94 -17.04
CA ASN A 184 -7.37 -20.94 -16.20
C ASN A 184 -8.59 -20.38 -16.95
N VAL A 185 -8.41 -19.27 -17.66
CA VAL A 185 -9.49 -18.68 -18.50
C VAL A 185 -9.95 -19.70 -19.56
N ARG A 186 -9.03 -20.36 -20.26
CA ARG A 186 -9.38 -21.41 -21.24
C ARG A 186 -10.21 -22.55 -20.61
N SER A 187 -9.78 -23.01 -19.43
CA SER A 187 -10.49 -24.06 -18.68
C SER A 187 -11.92 -23.62 -18.32
N GLN A 188 -12.11 -22.37 -17.90
CA GLN A 188 -13.44 -21.81 -17.60
C GLN A 188 -14.39 -21.82 -18.82
N TYR A 189 -13.83 -21.66 -20.03
CA TYR A 189 -14.58 -21.78 -21.28
C TYR A 189 -14.71 -23.22 -21.79
N GLY A 190 -14.28 -24.22 -21.03
CA GLY A 190 -14.32 -25.64 -21.43
C GLY A 190 -13.44 -25.96 -22.65
N LEU A 191 -12.39 -25.17 -22.90
CA LEU A 191 -11.51 -25.34 -24.05
C LEU A 191 -10.29 -26.20 -23.68
N PRO A 192 -9.75 -27.00 -24.63
CA PRO A 192 -8.55 -27.79 -24.40
C PRO A 192 -7.35 -26.88 -24.08
N ALA A 193 -6.42 -27.40 -23.28
CA ALA A 193 -5.17 -26.73 -22.99
C ALA A 193 -4.38 -26.48 -24.27
N MET A 194 -3.64 -25.36 -24.31
CA MET A 194 -2.67 -25.06 -25.35
C MET A 194 -1.26 -25.35 -24.83
N GLU A 195 -0.37 -25.72 -25.74
CA GLU A 195 1.04 -25.87 -25.44
C GLU A 195 1.67 -24.47 -25.28
N ARG A 196 2.35 -24.22 -24.14
CA ARG A 196 3.18 -23.02 -23.99
C ARG A 196 4.54 -23.27 -24.63
N ILE A 197 4.92 -22.41 -25.56
CA ILE A 197 6.21 -22.46 -26.22
C ILE A 197 6.99 -21.16 -25.97
N GLU A 198 8.31 -21.26 -25.95
CA GLU A 198 9.19 -20.10 -25.79
C GLU A 198 9.41 -19.41 -27.15
N ASN A 199 9.41 -18.07 -27.13
CA ASN A 199 9.78 -17.26 -28.30
C ASN A 199 10.67 -16.10 -27.86
N SER A 200 11.97 -16.26 -28.02
CA SER A 200 12.99 -15.31 -27.58
C SER A 200 12.89 -13.91 -28.24
N ARG A 201 12.27 -13.82 -29.42
CA ARG A 201 12.06 -12.53 -30.09
C ARG A 201 11.09 -11.63 -29.35
N MET A 202 10.16 -12.21 -28.59
CA MET A 202 9.16 -11.44 -27.87
C MET A 202 9.75 -10.66 -26.68
N SER A 203 10.85 -11.13 -26.09
CA SER A 203 11.48 -10.43 -24.95
C SER A 203 11.95 -9.02 -25.33
N GLY A 204 12.58 -8.87 -26.51
CA GLY A 204 12.96 -7.54 -27.01
C GLY A 204 11.76 -6.64 -27.34
N MET A 205 10.65 -7.23 -27.79
CA MET A 205 9.42 -6.47 -28.09
C MET A 205 8.80 -5.87 -26.83
N VAL A 206 8.66 -6.66 -25.77
CA VAL A 206 8.09 -6.16 -24.49
C VAL A 206 9.01 -5.13 -23.81
N ALA A 207 10.34 -5.26 -23.96
CA ALA A 207 11.29 -4.25 -23.50
C ALA A 207 11.11 -2.92 -24.26
N GLN A 208 10.94 -2.97 -25.59
CA GLN A 208 10.66 -1.76 -26.40
C GLN A 208 9.32 -1.11 -26.04
N MET A 209 8.29 -1.89 -25.68
CA MET A 209 7.03 -1.35 -25.19
C MET A 209 7.25 -0.55 -23.89
N ALA A 210 8.08 -1.06 -22.99
CA ALA A 210 8.44 -0.37 -21.76
C ALA A 210 9.19 0.94 -22.03
N GLU A 211 10.18 0.93 -22.93
CA GLU A 211 10.92 2.14 -23.31
C GLU A 211 10.02 3.23 -23.91
N ARG A 212 9.02 2.82 -24.69
CA ARG A 212 8.04 3.74 -25.31
C ARG A 212 6.86 4.09 -24.43
N GLU A 213 6.71 3.39 -23.30
CA GLU A 213 5.56 3.50 -22.39
C GLU A 213 4.19 3.23 -23.07
N VAL A 214 4.18 2.41 -24.12
CA VAL A 214 2.98 2.10 -24.93
C VAL A 214 2.93 0.62 -25.27
N PRO A 215 1.85 -0.12 -24.90
CA PRO A 215 1.64 -1.47 -25.37
C PRO A 215 1.47 -1.50 -26.90
N ASP A 216 2.11 -2.46 -27.58
CA ASP A 216 2.03 -2.66 -29.01
C ASP A 216 1.77 -4.14 -29.34
N SER A 217 0.63 -4.43 -29.97
CA SER A 217 0.26 -5.78 -30.41
C SER A 217 0.61 -6.04 -31.88
N HIS A 218 1.00 -5.01 -32.66
CA HIS A 218 1.29 -5.17 -34.09
C HIS A 218 2.61 -5.90 -34.31
N ALA A 219 3.66 -5.52 -33.59
CA ALA A 219 4.96 -6.16 -33.72
C ALA A 219 4.92 -7.67 -33.38
N PRO A 220 4.30 -8.13 -32.26
CA PRO A 220 4.11 -9.55 -32.00
C PRO A 220 3.20 -10.26 -33.01
N LEU A 221 2.19 -9.59 -33.56
CA LEU A 221 1.32 -10.17 -34.58
C LEU A 221 2.05 -10.46 -35.89
N ALA A 222 3.08 -9.70 -36.19
CA ALA A 222 3.93 -9.89 -37.39
C ALA A 222 4.90 -11.09 -37.30
N LEU A 223 4.97 -11.77 -36.13
CA LEU A 223 5.82 -12.94 -35.96
C LEU A 223 5.29 -14.13 -36.80
N PRO A 224 6.19 -14.97 -37.38
CA PRO A 224 5.80 -16.11 -38.19
C PRO A 224 4.86 -17.07 -37.43
N GLY A 225 3.76 -17.45 -38.06
CA GLY A 225 2.77 -18.39 -37.53
C GLY A 225 1.89 -17.86 -36.43
N VAL A 226 2.03 -16.59 -36.06
CA VAL A 226 1.13 -15.94 -35.10
C VAL A 226 -0.19 -15.60 -35.78
N ARG A 227 -1.27 -16.03 -35.17
CA ARG A 227 -2.65 -15.74 -35.61
C ARG A 227 -3.24 -14.57 -34.84
N LEU A 228 -2.95 -14.48 -33.56
CA LEU A 228 -3.46 -13.45 -32.66
C LEU A 228 -2.35 -12.98 -31.73
N ALA A 229 -2.35 -11.69 -31.44
CA ALA A 229 -1.48 -11.07 -30.47
C ALA A 229 -2.27 -10.08 -29.60
N ALA A 230 -1.88 -10.00 -28.34
CA ALA A 230 -2.37 -8.96 -27.43
C ALA A 230 -1.22 -8.52 -26.54
N SER A 231 -1.10 -7.20 -26.37
CA SER A 231 -0.11 -6.59 -25.51
C SER A 231 -0.78 -5.60 -24.57
N TYR A 232 -0.33 -5.56 -23.32
CA TYR A 232 -0.86 -4.68 -22.27
C TYR A 232 0.22 -4.40 -21.23
N ALA A 233 -0.07 -3.43 -20.36
CA ALA A 233 0.74 -3.18 -19.18
C ALA A 233 -0.14 -3.40 -17.93
N THR A 234 0.44 -3.97 -16.88
CA THR A 234 -0.28 -4.30 -15.65
C THR A 234 0.60 -4.12 -14.42
N LEU A 235 -0.01 -3.80 -13.28
CA LEU A 235 0.63 -3.83 -11.98
C LEU A 235 0.75 -5.26 -11.44
N SER A 236 -0.22 -6.14 -11.79
CA SER A 236 -0.26 -7.53 -11.31
C SER A 236 -0.07 -8.53 -12.46
N PRO A 237 0.92 -9.44 -12.38
CA PRO A 237 1.06 -10.53 -13.33
C PRO A 237 0.09 -11.69 -13.09
N SER A 238 -0.79 -11.59 -12.09
CA SER A 238 -1.73 -12.66 -11.74
C SER A 238 -3.06 -12.56 -12.47
N GLU A 239 -3.34 -11.40 -13.10
CA GLU A 239 -4.61 -11.12 -13.75
C GLU A 239 -4.42 -10.84 -15.23
N ILE A 240 -5.29 -11.41 -16.04
CA ILE A 240 -5.41 -11.08 -17.46
C ILE A 240 -6.62 -10.15 -17.59
N PRO A 241 -6.45 -8.95 -18.18
CA PRO A 241 -7.58 -8.05 -18.45
C PRO A 241 -8.69 -8.76 -19.25
N GLU A 242 -9.95 -8.44 -18.94
CA GLU A 242 -11.11 -9.08 -19.61
C GLU A 242 -11.04 -8.96 -21.14
N SER A 243 -10.56 -7.83 -21.65
CA SER A 243 -10.35 -7.61 -23.08
C SER A 243 -9.37 -8.63 -23.69
N ILE A 244 -8.39 -9.11 -22.90
CA ILE A 244 -7.39 -10.10 -23.32
C ILE A 244 -7.88 -11.54 -23.08
N ALA A 245 -8.77 -11.75 -22.12
CA ALA A 245 -9.36 -13.07 -21.84
C ALA A 245 -10.04 -13.68 -23.08
N ARG A 246 -10.58 -12.84 -23.96
CA ARG A 246 -11.15 -13.27 -25.25
C ARG A 246 -10.15 -13.98 -26.16
N LEU A 247 -8.86 -13.60 -26.06
CA LEU A 247 -7.78 -14.26 -26.79
C LEU A 247 -7.55 -15.70 -26.27
N ALA A 248 -7.70 -15.91 -24.99
CA ALA A 248 -7.66 -17.26 -24.41
C ALA A 248 -8.85 -18.13 -24.82
N ALA A 249 -10.00 -17.53 -25.19
CA ALA A 249 -11.24 -18.23 -25.57
C ALA A 249 -11.26 -18.67 -27.05
N VAL A 250 -10.21 -18.42 -27.82
CA VAL A 250 -10.19 -18.78 -29.26
C VAL A 250 -10.04 -20.27 -29.47
N ARG A 251 -10.88 -20.82 -30.36
CA ARG A 251 -10.87 -22.24 -30.74
C ARG A 251 -9.88 -22.50 -31.91
N GLY A 252 -9.43 -23.75 -32.05
CA GLY A 252 -8.64 -24.21 -33.19
C GLY A 252 -7.19 -23.79 -33.18
N THR A 253 -6.61 -23.47 -32.03
CA THR A 253 -5.21 -23.09 -31.87
C THR A 253 -4.47 -24.10 -30.98
N GLY A 254 -3.20 -24.40 -31.28
CA GLY A 254 -2.44 -25.45 -30.60
C GLY A 254 -1.38 -24.95 -29.60
N ALA A 255 -0.84 -23.74 -29.80
CA ALA A 255 0.27 -23.23 -28.99
C ALA A 255 0.11 -21.72 -28.72
N TYR A 256 0.76 -21.26 -27.66
CA TYR A 256 0.87 -19.84 -27.32
C TYR A 256 2.23 -19.53 -26.70
N SER A 257 2.63 -18.25 -26.73
CA SER A 257 3.77 -17.73 -26.01
C SER A 257 3.37 -16.53 -25.16
N VAL A 258 4.06 -16.37 -24.06
CA VAL A 258 3.94 -15.21 -23.17
C VAL A 258 5.32 -14.63 -22.94
N ALA A 259 5.48 -13.34 -23.21
CA ALA A 259 6.66 -12.59 -22.81
C ALA A 259 6.24 -11.48 -21.84
N VAL A 260 7.12 -11.24 -20.88
CA VAL A 260 6.93 -10.20 -19.86
C VAL A 260 8.25 -9.46 -19.68
N HIS A 261 8.16 -8.17 -19.44
CA HIS A 261 9.28 -7.35 -19.02
C HIS A 261 8.81 -6.39 -17.93
N PHE A 262 9.45 -6.43 -16.78
CA PHE A 262 9.20 -5.45 -15.73
C PHE A 262 10.12 -4.25 -15.92
N ALA A 263 9.53 -3.05 -16.01
CA ALA A 263 10.30 -1.81 -16.10
C ALA A 263 9.70 -0.71 -15.23
N ARG A 264 10.58 0.07 -14.62
CA ARG A 264 10.27 1.38 -14.03
C ARG A 264 10.56 2.44 -15.09
N THR A 265 9.61 3.34 -15.27
CA THR A 265 9.74 4.43 -16.23
C THR A 265 9.41 5.76 -15.57
N PRO A 266 9.75 6.91 -16.17
CA PRO A 266 9.40 8.21 -15.61
C PRO A 266 7.90 8.37 -15.30
N ARG A 267 7.05 7.81 -16.16
CA ARG A 267 5.59 7.84 -15.99
C ARG A 267 5.08 6.84 -14.95
N TYR A 268 5.80 5.73 -14.77
CA TYR A 268 5.42 4.63 -13.87
C TYR A 268 6.57 4.28 -12.93
N PRO A 269 6.88 5.13 -11.95
CA PRO A 269 8.05 4.95 -11.07
C PRO A 269 7.99 3.69 -10.20
N SER A 270 6.79 3.18 -9.88
CA SER A 270 6.63 1.88 -9.22
C SER A 270 6.91 0.69 -10.13
N GLY A 271 6.97 0.93 -11.44
CA GLY A 271 7.13 -0.09 -12.45
C GLY A 271 5.83 -0.76 -12.86
N LEU A 272 5.83 -1.25 -14.10
CA LEU A 272 4.77 -2.07 -14.67
C LEU A 272 5.37 -3.33 -15.30
N PHE A 273 4.58 -4.39 -15.34
CA PHE A 273 4.82 -5.54 -16.18
C PHE A 273 4.28 -5.26 -17.59
N TRP A 274 5.15 -5.20 -18.55
CA TRP A 274 4.81 -5.10 -19.97
C TRP A 274 4.67 -6.50 -20.52
N VAL A 275 3.52 -6.81 -21.06
CA VAL A 275 3.11 -8.19 -21.39
C VAL A 275 2.74 -8.27 -22.85
N SER A 276 3.17 -9.35 -23.49
CA SER A 276 2.65 -9.76 -24.79
C SER A 276 2.28 -11.24 -24.76
N ILE A 277 1.11 -11.57 -25.26
CA ILE A 277 0.61 -12.94 -25.46
C ILE A 277 0.36 -13.11 -26.95
N VAL A 278 0.91 -14.16 -27.53
CA VAL A 278 0.62 -14.55 -28.91
C VAL A 278 0.06 -15.97 -28.96
N VAL A 279 -0.85 -16.19 -29.91
CA VAL A 279 -1.46 -17.49 -30.17
C VAL A 279 -1.13 -17.89 -31.61
N TYR A 280 -0.62 -19.09 -31.78
CA TYR A 280 -0.17 -19.60 -33.07
C TYR A 280 -1.28 -20.38 -33.80
N GLU A 281 -1.16 -20.48 -35.11
CA GLU A 281 -2.01 -21.36 -35.93
C GLU A 281 -1.77 -22.85 -35.58
N GLY A 282 -2.82 -23.65 -35.57
CA GLY A 282 -2.79 -25.03 -35.04
C GLY A 282 -1.86 -26.01 -35.74
N ASN A 283 -1.31 -25.67 -36.91
CA ASN A 283 -0.35 -26.50 -37.71
C ASN A 283 1.00 -25.80 -37.94
N SER A 284 1.35 -24.81 -37.14
CA SER A 284 2.57 -24.03 -37.35
C SER A 284 3.80 -24.83 -36.94
N THR A 285 4.61 -25.26 -37.91
CA THR A 285 5.96 -25.83 -37.72
C THR A 285 6.96 -24.83 -37.13
N TYR A 286 6.61 -23.55 -37.02
CA TYR A 286 7.42 -22.47 -36.42
C TYR A 286 7.39 -22.51 -34.87
N ALA A 287 6.51 -23.30 -34.26
CA ALA A 287 6.42 -23.47 -32.82
C ALA A 287 7.60 -24.30 -32.25
N ARG A 288 8.48 -24.88 -33.05
CA ARG A 288 9.53 -25.83 -32.63
C ARG A 288 10.96 -25.39 -33.02
N ARG A 289 11.20 -24.10 -33.30
CA ARG A 289 12.56 -23.61 -33.55
C ARG A 289 12.94 -22.43 -32.67
#